data_e987eba458fc64e78cbb32b92bad114c
#
_entry.id   e987eba458fc64e78cbb32b92bad114c
#
_cell.length_a   1.000
_cell.length_b   1.000
_cell.length_c   1.000
_cell.angle_alpha   90.00
_cell.angle_beta   90.00
_cell.angle_gamma   90.00
#
_symmetry.space_group_name_H-M   'P 1'
#
loop_
_entity.id
_entity.type
_entity.pdbx_description
1 polymer ?
#
loop_
_entity_poly.entity_id
_entity_poly.type
_entity_poly.pdbx_seq_one_letter_code
_entity_poly.pdbx_strand_id
1 'polypeptide(L)'
;LRIFQLKTKIYNRNYKNKSLDFNKYDVGKRLGKIDNREYNILLVHTPFFFDGYSKWGADLVLAGHVHGGIIRLPIKGGLLSPNREFFPKYDLGEYNMGKSTMILSKGLGGSKVLPRVNCKPEIVEITLKSK
;
A
#
# COMPACT_ATOMS: atom_id res chain seq x y z
N LEU A 1 -5.78 -11.70 -17.17
CA LEU A 1 -4.92 -11.05 -16.19
C LEU A 1 -4.45 -9.70 -16.71
N ARG A 2 -4.69 -8.64 -15.96
CA ARG A 2 -4.25 -7.29 -16.29
C ARG A 2 -3.42 -6.71 -15.15
N ILE A 3 -2.34 -6.01 -15.47
CA ILE A 3 -1.46 -5.35 -14.50
C ILE A 3 -1.45 -3.86 -14.77
N PHE A 4 -1.74 -3.08 -13.74
CA PHE A 4 -1.76 -1.62 -13.77
C PHE A 4 -0.71 -1.06 -12.84
N GLN A 5 -0.09 0.06 -13.19
CA GLN A 5 0.82 0.78 -12.32
C GLN A 5 0.34 2.21 -12.10
N LEU A 6 0.08 2.57 -10.87
CA LEU A 6 -0.26 3.93 -10.49
C LEU A 6 0.96 4.64 -9.90
N LYS A 7 1.52 5.59 -10.66
CA LYS A 7 2.58 6.47 -10.16
C LYS A 7 1.96 7.58 -9.31
N THR A 8 2.12 7.51 -8.02
CA THR A 8 1.71 8.56 -7.10
C THR A 8 2.93 9.41 -6.72
N LYS A 9 2.92 10.71 -7.06
CA LYS A 9 3.87 11.64 -6.48
C LYS A 9 3.40 11.99 -5.07
N ILE A 10 3.98 11.34 -4.07
CA ILE A 10 3.70 11.66 -2.68
C ILE A 10 4.63 12.81 -2.27
N TYR A 11 4.28 14.01 -2.72
CA TYR A 11 4.90 15.23 -2.24
C TYR A 11 3.85 16.03 -1.47
N ASN A 12 3.56 15.61 -0.25
CA ASN A 12 2.96 16.56 0.69
C ASN A 12 3.30 16.19 2.13
N ARG A 13 4.16 17.00 2.75
CA ARG A 13 4.52 16.92 4.17
C ARG A 13 3.32 17.17 5.12
N ASN A 14 2.14 17.45 4.60
CA ASN A 14 0.97 17.84 5.38
C ASN A 14 -0.06 16.71 5.50
N TYR A 15 0.38 15.47 5.70
CA TYR A 15 -0.53 14.35 5.99
C TYR A 15 -1.24 14.45 7.34
N LYS A 16 -0.90 15.42 8.17
CA LYS A 16 -1.42 15.49 9.54
C LYS A 16 -2.86 15.98 9.68
N ASN A 17 -3.50 16.59 8.67
CA ASN A 17 -4.76 17.29 8.91
C ASN A 17 -5.80 17.30 7.78
N LYS A 18 -5.79 16.37 6.85
CA LYS A 18 -6.91 16.26 5.93
C LYS A 18 -7.30 14.80 5.82
N SER A 19 -8.56 14.51 6.12
CA SER A 19 -9.26 13.42 5.49
C SER A 19 -8.76 13.39 4.05
N LEU A 20 -7.96 12.40 3.72
CA LEU A 20 -7.38 12.27 2.39
C LEU A 20 -8.58 12.22 1.46
N ASP A 21 -8.87 13.37 0.84
CA ASP A 21 -10.03 13.50 -0.02
C ASP A 21 -9.85 12.54 -1.18
N PHE A 22 -10.54 11.43 -1.07
CA PHE A 22 -10.47 10.31 -2.00
C PHE A 22 -10.80 10.76 -3.42
N ASN A 23 -11.61 11.83 -3.57
CA ASN A 23 -11.94 12.45 -4.84
C ASN A 23 -10.69 13.00 -5.58
N LYS A 24 -9.60 13.27 -4.86
CA LYS A 24 -8.35 13.74 -5.45
C LYS A 24 -7.55 12.63 -6.14
N TYR A 25 -7.84 11.38 -5.83
CA TYR A 25 -7.17 10.19 -6.36
C TYR A 25 -8.19 9.24 -7.00
N ASP A 26 -9.00 9.75 -7.87
CA ASP A 26 -9.84 8.90 -8.69
C ASP A 26 -8.96 8.03 -9.58
N VAL A 27 -8.76 6.81 -9.13
CA VAL A 27 -7.94 5.79 -9.81
C VAL A 27 -8.44 5.59 -11.23
N GLY A 28 -9.76 5.59 -11.41
CA GLY A 28 -10.41 5.42 -12.71
C GLY A 28 -10.08 6.54 -13.69
N LYS A 29 -9.92 7.78 -13.22
CA LYS A 29 -9.49 8.90 -14.09
C LYS A 29 -8.07 8.74 -14.61
N ARG A 30 -7.21 8.05 -13.86
CA ARG A 30 -5.80 7.86 -14.21
C ARG A 30 -5.54 6.59 -14.99
N LEU A 31 -6.22 5.51 -14.65
CA LEU A 31 -5.98 4.18 -15.20
C LEU A 31 -7.11 3.71 -16.14
N GLY A 32 -8.20 4.48 -16.22
CA GLY A 32 -9.38 4.11 -17.00
C GLY A 32 -10.28 3.11 -16.26
N LYS A 33 -11.26 2.59 -16.98
CA LYS A 33 -12.20 1.61 -16.46
C LYS A 33 -11.56 0.23 -16.41
N ILE A 34 -11.90 -0.51 -15.37
CA ILE A 34 -11.49 -1.90 -15.20
C ILE A 34 -12.43 -2.85 -15.96
N ASP A 35 -11.91 -3.98 -16.41
CA ASP A 35 -12.72 -5.08 -16.91
C ASP A 35 -12.88 -6.12 -15.81
N ASN A 36 -14.07 -6.25 -15.26
CA ASN A 36 -14.37 -7.16 -14.15
C ASN A 36 -14.35 -8.66 -14.55
N ARG A 37 -14.19 -8.97 -15.83
CA ARG A 37 -14.01 -10.35 -16.32
C ARG A 37 -12.56 -10.80 -16.19
N GLU A 38 -11.66 -9.87 -15.95
CA GLU A 38 -10.23 -10.10 -15.82
C GLU A 38 -9.80 -10.00 -14.36
N TYR A 39 -8.75 -10.74 -13.98
CA TYR A 39 -8.10 -10.54 -12.69
C TYR A 39 -7.16 -9.34 -12.77
N ASN A 40 -7.40 -8.34 -11.97
CA ASN A 40 -6.77 -7.02 -12.07
C ASN A 40 -5.80 -6.79 -10.92
N ILE A 41 -4.50 -6.67 -11.24
CA ILE A 41 -3.44 -6.41 -10.28
C ILE A 41 -3.05 -4.94 -10.37
N LEU A 42 -3.04 -4.25 -9.23
CA LEU A 42 -2.65 -2.85 -9.12
C LEU A 42 -1.34 -2.70 -8.36
N LEU A 43 -0.32 -2.16 -9.03
CA LEU A 43 0.96 -1.82 -8.42
C LEU A 43 0.94 -0.36 -7.96
N VAL A 44 1.10 -0.13 -6.67
CA VAL A 44 1.10 1.21 -6.08
C VAL A 44 2.26 1.38 -5.11
N HIS A 45 2.68 2.63 -4.89
CA HIS A 45 3.68 2.91 -3.87
C HIS A 45 3.08 2.97 -2.46
N THR A 46 1.87 3.55 -2.32
CA THR A 46 1.26 3.82 -1.00
C THR A 46 0.04 2.95 -0.72
N PRO A 47 -0.11 2.42 0.51
CA PRO A 47 -1.27 1.65 0.92
C PRO A 47 -2.47 2.52 1.37
N PHE A 48 -2.27 3.82 1.56
CA PHE A 48 -3.24 4.67 2.27
C PHE A 48 -4.58 4.87 1.55
N PHE A 49 -4.65 4.55 0.27
CA PHE A 49 -5.87 4.67 -0.53
C PHE A 49 -6.48 3.31 -0.87
N PHE A 50 -6.28 2.31 -0.03
CA PHE A 50 -6.71 0.95 -0.33
C PHE A 50 -8.23 0.84 -0.57
N ASP A 51 -9.05 1.61 0.17
CA ASP A 51 -10.49 1.68 -0.07
C ASP A 51 -10.83 2.12 -1.50
N GLY A 52 -10.04 2.99 -2.07
CA GLY A 52 -10.25 3.41 -3.43
C GLY A 52 -9.70 2.48 -4.47
N TYR A 53 -8.64 1.85 -4.20
CA TYR A 53 -8.15 0.80 -5.06
C TYR A 53 -9.17 -0.33 -5.14
N SER A 54 -9.77 -0.68 -4.00
CA SER A 54 -10.84 -1.66 -3.91
C SER A 54 -12.12 -1.21 -4.64
N LYS A 55 -12.57 0.04 -4.44
CA LYS A 55 -13.72 0.60 -5.15
C LYS A 55 -13.53 0.70 -6.65
N TRP A 56 -12.29 0.95 -7.11
CA TRP A 56 -11.96 0.93 -8.52
C TRP A 56 -12.07 -0.47 -9.13
N GLY A 57 -11.90 -1.53 -8.32
CA GLY A 57 -12.08 -2.93 -8.71
C GLY A 57 -10.77 -3.71 -8.84
N ALA A 58 -9.68 -3.26 -8.20
CA ALA A 58 -8.46 -4.08 -8.12
C ALA A 58 -8.75 -5.36 -7.33
N ASP A 59 -8.37 -6.52 -7.87
CA ASP A 59 -8.47 -7.80 -7.15
C ASP A 59 -7.28 -7.98 -6.22
N LEU A 60 -6.08 -7.61 -6.69
CA LEU A 60 -4.84 -7.63 -5.91
C LEU A 60 -4.14 -6.27 -5.98
N VAL A 61 -3.77 -5.75 -4.83
CA VAL A 61 -2.99 -4.52 -4.70
C VAL A 61 -1.62 -4.85 -4.11
N LEU A 62 -0.56 -4.47 -4.79
CA LEU A 62 0.81 -4.63 -4.28
C LEU A 62 1.34 -3.26 -3.90
N ALA A 63 1.64 -3.08 -2.61
CA ALA A 63 2.03 -1.79 -2.05
C ALA A 63 3.30 -1.89 -1.19
N GLY A 64 3.92 -0.74 -0.93
CA GLY A 64 5.09 -0.61 -0.07
C GLY A 64 5.05 0.67 0.75
N HIS A 65 6.12 1.48 0.71
CA HIS A 65 6.26 2.82 1.30
C HIS A 65 6.40 2.86 2.82
N VAL A 66 5.63 2.10 3.56
CA VAL A 66 5.57 2.18 5.04
C VAL A 66 6.77 1.49 5.71
N HIS A 67 7.52 0.71 4.94
CA HIS A 67 8.71 -0.03 5.38
C HIS A 67 8.50 -0.90 6.62
N GLY A 68 7.27 -1.41 6.81
CA GLY A 68 6.88 -2.17 7.99
C GLY A 68 6.77 -1.32 9.26
N GLY A 69 6.63 0.02 9.10
CA GLY A 69 6.59 0.97 10.20
C GLY A 69 7.97 1.30 10.77
N ILE A 70 9.02 1.29 9.97
CA ILE A 70 10.44 1.59 10.26
C ILE A 70 10.95 1.03 11.60
N ILE A 71 10.28 1.38 12.71
CA ILE A 71 10.49 0.86 14.06
C ILE A 71 9.35 -0.11 14.35
N ARG A 72 9.66 -1.35 14.66
CA ARG A 72 8.66 -2.38 15.02
C ARG A 72 8.81 -2.81 16.46
N LEU A 73 7.69 -2.84 17.15
CA LEU A 73 7.60 -3.43 18.49
C LEU A 73 7.24 -4.90 18.39
N PRO A 74 7.79 -5.76 19.26
CA PRO A 74 7.29 -7.11 19.41
C PRO A 74 5.79 -7.06 19.72
N ILE A 75 5.00 -7.92 19.08
CA ILE A 75 3.55 -8.07 19.29
C ILE A 75 2.70 -6.90 18.75
N LYS A 76 3.14 -5.64 18.94
CA LYS A 76 2.35 -4.44 18.58
C LYS A 76 2.52 -3.97 17.13
N GLY A 77 3.46 -4.55 16.37
CA GLY A 77 3.69 -4.18 14.98
C GLY A 77 4.46 -2.87 14.77
N GLY A 78 4.16 -2.17 13.69
CA GLY A 78 4.85 -0.92 13.32
C GLY A 78 4.56 0.21 14.31
N LEU A 79 5.61 0.76 14.93
CA LEU A 79 5.48 1.88 15.85
C LEU A 79 5.42 3.22 15.12
N LEU A 80 6.30 3.42 14.12
CA LEU A 80 6.48 4.72 13.47
C LEU A 80 6.67 4.54 11.96
N SER A 81 5.76 5.09 11.18
CA SER A 81 5.87 5.10 9.72
C SER A 81 6.85 6.17 9.21
N PRO A 82 7.31 6.11 7.94
CA PRO A 82 8.08 7.18 7.31
C PRO A 82 7.40 8.55 7.36
N ASN A 83 6.07 8.57 7.42
CA ASN A 83 5.25 9.77 7.51
C ASN A 83 5.10 10.30 8.95
N ARG A 84 5.86 9.74 9.92
CA ARG A 84 5.77 10.06 11.35
C ARG A 84 4.39 9.76 11.96
N GLU A 85 3.68 8.79 11.43
CA GLU A 85 2.44 8.29 11.98
C GLU A 85 2.76 7.19 13.00
N PHE A 86 2.26 7.35 14.20
CA PHE A 86 2.35 6.33 15.24
C PHE A 86 1.28 5.26 15.02
N PHE A 87 1.67 3.99 15.09
CA PHE A 87 0.80 2.83 14.89
C PHE A 87 0.00 2.93 13.58
N PRO A 88 0.69 2.98 12.42
CA PRO A 88 0.01 3.15 11.14
C PRO A 88 -1.00 2.03 10.91
N LYS A 89 -2.17 2.38 10.39
CA LYS A 89 -3.23 1.43 10.05
C LYS A 89 -2.74 0.30 9.14
N TYR A 90 -1.86 0.63 8.20
CA TYR A 90 -1.23 -0.29 7.28
C TYR A 90 0.28 -0.27 7.52
N ASP A 91 0.83 -1.36 8.06
CA ASP A 91 2.27 -1.46 8.32
C ASP A 91 2.96 -2.58 7.53
N LEU A 92 2.39 -3.77 7.51
CA LEU A 92 2.96 -4.96 6.87
C LEU A 92 1.93 -6.06 6.72
N GLY A 93 2.02 -6.86 5.65
CA GLY A 93 1.27 -8.09 5.50
C GLY A 93 0.06 -7.95 4.58
N GLU A 94 -0.95 -8.76 4.82
CA GLU A 94 -2.15 -8.85 4.01
C GLU A 94 -3.31 -8.10 4.64
N TYR A 95 -4.02 -7.36 3.80
CA TYR A 95 -5.23 -6.63 4.16
C TYR A 95 -6.33 -6.93 3.15
N ASN A 96 -7.54 -7.19 3.62
CA ASN A 96 -8.68 -7.52 2.78
C ASN A 96 -9.77 -6.44 2.90
N MET A 97 -10.37 -6.08 1.76
CA MET A 97 -11.48 -5.15 1.68
C MET A 97 -12.41 -5.53 0.52
N GLY A 98 -13.62 -5.99 0.82
CA GLY A 98 -14.52 -6.53 -0.17
C GLY A 98 -13.90 -7.72 -0.91
N LYS A 99 -13.75 -7.61 -2.22
CA LYS A 99 -13.09 -8.62 -3.07
C LYS A 99 -11.59 -8.39 -3.23
N SER A 100 -11.09 -7.27 -2.75
CA SER A 100 -9.70 -6.85 -2.96
C SER A 100 -8.80 -7.33 -1.83
N THR A 101 -7.64 -7.84 -2.19
CA THR A 101 -6.55 -8.16 -1.28
C THR A 101 -5.41 -7.19 -1.52
N MET A 102 -4.86 -6.59 -0.47
CA MET A 102 -3.63 -5.81 -0.56
C MET A 102 -2.50 -6.53 0.16
N ILE A 103 -1.38 -6.72 -0.54
CA ILE A 103 -0.12 -7.20 0.04
C ILE A 103 0.79 -5.99 0.23
N LEU A 104 1.17 -5.75 1.47
CA LEU A 104 2.04 -4.65 1.87
C LEU A 104 3.40 -5.19 2.33
N SER A 105 4.44 -4.86 1.56
CA SER A 105 5.80 -5.28 1.84
C SER A 105 6.61 -4.20 2.57
N LYS A 106 7.55 -4.63 3.40
CA LYS A 106 8.59 -3.77 3.96
C LYS A 106 9.58 -3.29 2.90
N GLY A 107 9.76 -4.08 1.83
CA GLY A 107 10.73 -3.83 0.79
C GLY A 107 12.19 -3.84 1.26
N LEU A 108 13.10 -3.57 0.35
CA LEU A 108 14.56 -3.55 0.60
C LEU A 108 15.07 -2.17 1.02
N GLY A 109 14.38 -1.10 0.62
CA GLY A 109 14.79 0.29 0.88
C GLY A 109 14.68 0.68 2.35
N GLY A 110 15.37 1.74 2.73
CA GLY A 110 15.31 2.36 4.05
C GLY A 110 14.71 3.77 4.01
N SER A 111 14.41 4.31 5.18
CA SER A 111 14.08 5.73 5.32
C SER A 111 15.37 6.56 5.30
N LYS A 112 15.33 7.73 4.64
CA LYS A 112 16.46 8.68 4.66
C LYS A 112 16.71 9.27 6.05
N VAL A 113 15.71 9.23 6.93
CA VAL A 113 15.71 9.97 8.20
C VAL A 113 15.92 9.07 9.41
N LEU A 114 15.45 7.82 9.35
CA LEU A 114 15.50 6.90 10.48
C LEU A 114 16.01 5.53 10.05
N PRO A 115 16.94 4.92 10.81
CA PRO A 115 17.32 3.54 10.58
C PRO A 115 16.14 2.60 10.89
N ARG A 116 16.11 1.45 10.21
CA ARG A 116 15.16 0.39 10.56
C ARG A 116 15.54 -0.22 11.89
N VAL A 117 14.60 -0.25 12.82
CA VAL A 117 14.77 -0.91 14.12
C VAL A 117 13.81 -2.08 14.21
N ASN A 118 14.35 -3.27 14.42
CA ASN A 118 13.58 -4.51 14.50
C ASN A 118 12.70 -4.79 13.26
N CYS A 119 13.10 -4.22 12.11
CA CYS A 119 12.36 -4.27 10.86
C CYS A 119 13.29 -4.62 9.69
N LYS A 120 13.74 -5.87 9.61
CA LYS A 120 14.62 -6.35 8.54
C LYS A 120 13.98 -6.15 7.16
N PRO A 121 14.76 -5.81 6.12
CA PRO A 121 14.30 -5.81 4.74
C PRO A 121 13.72 -7.17 4.33
N GLU A 122 12.78 -7.16 3.37
CA GLU A 122 12.21 -8.41 2.84
C GLU A 122 11.91 -8.31 1.35
N ILE A 123 11.85 -9.47 0.72
CA ILE A 123 11.27 -9.71 -0.59
C ILE A 123 10.06 -10.60 -0.38
N VAL A 124 8.93 -10.24 -0.98
CA VAL A 124 7.70 -11.04 -0.93
C VAL A 124 7.51 -11.69 -2.30
N GLU A 125 7.47 -13.01 -2.32
CA GLU A 125 7.11 -13.79 -3.49
C GLU A 125 5.62 -14.11 -3.45
N ILE A 126 4.93 -13.90 -4.58
CA ILE A 126 3.49 -14.14 -4.71
C ILE A 126 3.25 -15.07 -5.89
N THR A 127 2.69 -16.22 -5.60
CA THR A 127 2.32 -17.20 -6.62
C THR A 127 0.82 -17.10 -6.92
N LEU A 128 0.48 -16.78 -8.15
CA LEU A 128 -0.90 -16.79 -8.62
C LEU A 128 -1.20 -18.15 -9.26
N LYS A 129 -2.31 -18.77 -8.88
CA LYS A 129 -2.78 -20.04 -9.47
C LYS A 129 -4.16 -19.83 -10.06
N SER A 130 -4.38 -20.35 -11.26
CA SER A 130 -5.74 -20.50 -11.79
C SER A 130 -6.49 -21.58 -10.99
N LYS A 131 -7.76 -21.33 -10.75
CA LYS A 131 -8.66 -22.39 -10.26
C LYS A 131 -9.04 -23.30 -11.40
#